data_d922b03c983598eeea22e5c19789fa42
#
_entry.id   d922b03c983598eeea22e5c19789fa42
#
_cell.length_a   1.000
_cell.length_b   1.000
_cell.length_c   1.000
_cell.angle_alpha   90.00
_cell.angle_beta   90.00
_cell.angle_gamma   90.00
#
_symmetry.space_group_name_H-M   'P 1'
#
loop_
_entity.id
_entity.type
_entity.pdbx_description
1 polymer ?
#
loop_
_entity_poly.entity_id
_entity_poly.type
_entity_poly.pdbx_seq_one_letter_code
_entity_poly.pdbx_strand_id
1 'polypeptide(L)'
;MTDLSKIKEEFITLSSLSEEDAGKYQSLIEMECEYINSLLKSSDDENNSCVIFLCAAKAYYRYMLTNQSDGITSFKAGDVSYSLDTSSALENARAIYNFALEQCASLIKNNYFAFEAV
;
A
#
# COMPACT_ATOMS: atom_id res chain seq x y z
N MET A 1 -14.31 11.70 7.93
CA MET A 1 -12.89 11.68 8.22
C MET A 1 -12.35 10.26 8.22
N THR A 2 -11.19 10.08 7.62
CA THR A 2 -10.61 8.74 7.47
C THR A 2 -10.16 8.17 8.80
N ASP A 3 -10.47 6.88 9.02
CA ASP A 3 -10.08 6.20 10.25
C ASP A 3 -8.67 5.64 10.11
N LEU A 4 -7.70 6.46 10.48
CA LEU A 4 -6.29 6.09 10.35
C LEU A 4 -5.89 4.91 11.23
N SER A 5 -6.57 4.70 12.36
CA SER A 5 -6.21 3.59 13.23
C SER A 5 -6.55 2.24 12.58
N LYS A 6 -7.66 2.17 11.85
CA LYS A 6 -8.01 0.95 11.12
C LYS A 6 -7.05 0.69 9.97
N ILE A 7 -6.64 1.76 9.28
CA ILE A 7 -5.67 1.64 8.20
C ILE A 7 -4.34 1.14 8.75
N LYS A 8 -3.92 1.66 9.89
CA LYS A 8 -2.69 1.23 10.53
C LYS A 8 -2.76 -0.24 10.93
N GLU A 9 -3.89 -0.69 11.46
CA GLU A 9 -4.07 -2.10 11.82
C GLU A 9 -3.91 -3.01 10.60
N GLU A 10 -4.52 -2.63 9.47
CA GLU A 10 -4.39 -3.39 8.24
C GLU A 10 -2.95 -3.37 7.72
N PHE A 11 -2.29 -2.22 7.82
CA PHE A 11 -0.89 -2.09 7.43
C PHE A 11 -0.01 -3.02 8.26
N ILE A 12 -0.24 -3.09 9.55
CA ILE A 12 0.50 -3.99 10.44
C ILE A 12 0.27 -5.44 10.03
N THR A 13 -0.96 -5.80 9.72
CA THR A 13 -1.29 -7.14 9.28
C THR A 13 -0.54 -7.51 8.00
N LEU A 14 -0.49 -6.60 7.04
CA LEU A 14 0.18 -6.86 5.76
C LEU A 14 1.68 -6.91 5.91
N SER A 15 2.26 -6.03 6.71
CA SER A 15 3.71 -5.88 6.81
C SER A 15 4.33 -6.77 7.87
N SER A 16 3.54 -7.26 8.81
CA SER A 16 4.01 -8.03 9.97
C SER A 16 4.95 -7.24 10.88
N LEU A 17 4.90 -5.92 10.79
CA LEU A 17 5.67 -5.06 11.68
C LEU A 17 5.02 -5.01 13.06
N SER A 18 5.82 -4.67 14.07
CA SER A 18 5.29 -4.36 15.39
C SER A 18 4.57 -3.03 15.34
N GLU A 19 3.74 -2.76 16.34
CA GLU A 19 3.03 -1.48 16.41
C GLU A 19 4.03 -0.31 16.52
N GLU A 20 5.11 -0.52 17.25
CA GLU A 20 6.15 0.49 17.38
C GLU A 20 6.81 0.80 16.04
N ASP A 21 7.20 -0.24 15.30
CA ASP A 21 7.83 -0.06 14.00
C ASP A 21 6.88 0.54 12.99
N ALA A 22 5.62 0.13 13.01
CA ALA A 22 4.61 0.70 12.12
C ALA A 22 4.40 2.19 12.39
N GLY A 23 4.57 2.61 13.64
CA GLY A 23 4.46 4.02 14.00
C GLY A 23 5.47 4.90 13.28
N LYS A 24 6.61 4.34 12.91
CA LYS A 24 7.63 5.07 12.15
C LYS A 24 7.16 5.42 10.74
N TYR A 25 6.16 4.74 10.25
CA TYR A 25 5.62 4.94 8.91
C TYR A 25 4.30 5.69 8.92
N GLN A 26 3.98 6.35 10.03
CA GLN A 26 2.72 7.09 10.17
C GLN A 26 2.55 8.13 9.06
N SER A 27 3.58 8.91 8.78
CA SER A 27 3.53 9.93 7.73
C SER A 27 3.28 9.32 6.35
N LEU A 28 3.91 8.18 6.10
CA LEU A 28 3.73 7.46 4.84
C LEU A 28 2.28 6.97 4.69
N ILE A 29 1.74 6.42 5.77
CA ILE A 29 0.35 5.95 5.77
C ILE A 29 -0.60 7.11 5.50
N GLU A 30 -0.40 8.24 6.16
CA GLU A 30 -1.25 9.42 5.99
C GLU A 30 -1.17 9.96 4.56
N MET A 31 0.01 10.01 4.00
CA MET A 31 0.23 10.50 2.64
C MET A 31 -0.47 9.61 1.62
N GLU A 32 -0.33 8.31 1.75
CA GLU A 32 -0.97 7.39 0.83
C GLU A 32 -2.49 7.40 0.98
N CYS A 33 -2.95 7.59 2.20
CA CYS A 33 -4.38 7.71 2.48
C CYS A 33 -4.96 8.95 1.80
N GLU A 34 -4.27 10.07 1.86
CA GLU A 34 -4.71 11.28 1.17
C GLU A 34 -4.78 11.06 -0.34
N TYR A 35 -3.79 10.36 -0.88
CA TYR A 35 -3.77 10.07 -2.30
C TYR A 35 -5.00 9.25 -2.71
N ILE A 36 -5.27 8.16 -1.97
CA ILE A 36 -6.41 7.30 -2.28
C ILE A 36 -7.72 8.08 -2.14
N ASN A 37 -7.85 8.90 -1.10
CA ASN A 37 -9.06 9.67 -0.91
C ASN A 37 -9.29 10.66 -2.06
N SER A 38 -8.23 11.14 -2.67
CA SER A 38 -8.35 12.04 -3.82
C SER A 38 -8.92 11.34 -5.05
N LEU A 39 -8.84 10.01 -5.10
CA LEU A 39 -9.37 9.22 -6.21
C LEU A 39 -10.84 8.88 -6.03
N LEU A 40 -11.40 9.03 -4.86
CA LEU A 40 -12.79 8.63 -4.59
C LEU A 40 -13.78 9.55 -5.27
N LYS A 41 -14.86 8.97 -5.77
CA LYS A 41 -15.96 9.75 -6.34
C LYS A 41 -16.70 10.54 -5.28
N SER A 42 -16.75 10.01 -4.06
CA SER A 42 -17.43 10.64 -2.94
C SER A 42 -16.60 10.50 -1.67
N SER A 43 -16.45 11.58 -0.93
CA SER A 43 -15.74 11.55 0.35
C SER A 43 -16.48 10.73 1.40
N ASP A 44 -17.76 10.45 1.17
CA ASP A 44 -18.54 9.61 2.09
C ASP A 44 -18.01 8.18 2.15
N ASP A 45 -17.27 7.76 1.15
CA ASP A 45 -16.74 6.40 1.07
C ASP A 45 -15.38 6.23 1.74
N GLU A 46 -14.83 7.27 2.34
CA GLU A 46 -13.45 7.21 2.86
C GLU A 46 -13.27 6.18 3.98
N ASN A 47 -14.35 5.80 4.67
CA ASN A 47 -14.27 4.78 5.72
C ASN A 47 -14.93 3.47 5.31
N ASN A 48 -15.23 3.29 4.03
CA ASN A 48 -15.69 2.01 3.50
C ASN A 48 -14.56 0.99 3.70
N SER A 49 -14.91 -0.23 4.10
CA SER A 49 -13.90 -1.24 4.41
C SER A 49 -12.95 -1.53 3.25
N CYS A 50 -13.45 -1.52 2.03
CA CYS A 50 -12.55 -1.76 0.88
C CYS A 50 -11.61 -0.57 0.66
N VAL A 51 -12.04 0.65 0.96
CA VAL A 51 -11.18 1.83 0.85
C VAL A 51 -10.11 1.82 1.94
N ILE A 52 -10.47 1.43 3.15
CA ILE A 52 -9.51 1.29 4.25
C ILE A 52 -8.43 0.29 3.87
N PHE A 53 -8.84 -0.87 3.34
CA PHE A 53 -7.87 -1.87 2.89
C PHE A 53 -7.01 -1.35 1.74
N LEU A 54 -7.61 -0.61 0.81
CA LEU A 54 -6.87 -0.04 -0.32
C LEU A 54 -5.79 0.93 0.17
N CYS A 55 -6.12 1.78 1.14
CA CYS A 55 -5.13 2.70 1.71
C CYS A 55 -3.98 1.94 2.36
N ALA A 56 -4.30 0.90 3.11
CA ALA A 56 -3.27 0.08 3.76
C ALA A 56 -2.41 -0.65 2.74
N ALA A 57 -3.03 -1.20 1.70
CA ALA A 57 -2.31 -1.91 0.65
C ALA A 57 -1.37 -0.98 -0.11
N LYS A 58 -1.82 0.25 -0.40
CA LYS A 58 -0.98 1.23 -1.05
C LYS A 58 0.21 1.62 -0.18
N ALA A 59 -0.04 1.85 1.10
CA ALA A 59 1.04 2.17 2.05
C ALA A 59 2.03 1.02 2.16
N TYR A 60 1.53 -0.20 2.21
CA TYR A 60 2.38 -1.39 2.28
C TYR A 60 3.24 -1.52 1.02
N TYR A 61 2.67 -1.29 -0.14
CA TYR A 61 3.42 -1.33 -1.39
C TYR A 61 4.53 -0.28 -1.39
N ARG A 62 4.23 0.93 -0.96
CA ARG A 62 5.23 1.99 -0.87
C ARG A 62 6.33 1.63 0.13
N TYR A 63 5.95 1.05 1.26
CA TYR A 63 6.90 0.59 2.27
C TYR A 63 7.85 -0.46 1.67
N MET A 64 7.30 -1.41 0.93
CA MET A 64 8.11 -2.45 0.30
C MET A 64 9.06 -1.90 -0.74
N LEU A 65 8.60 -0.92 -1.53
CA LEU A 65 9.47 -0.27 -2.51
C LEU A 65 10.67 0.40 -1.84
N THR A 66 10.42 1.11 -0.74
CA THR A 66 11.46 1.80 0.00
C THR A 66 12.47 0.83 0.58
N ASN A 67 11.97 -0.21 1.23
CA ASN A 67 12.84 -1.19 1.87
C ASN A 67 13.59 -2.05 0.87
N GLN A 68 12.98 -2.33 -0.26
CA GLN A 68 13.65 -3.11 -1.28
C GLN A 68 14.85 -2.37 -1.84
N SER A 69 14.72 -1.06 -2.03
CA SER A 69 15.84 -0.25 -2.50
C SER A 69 17.01 -0.34 -1.52
N ASP A 70 16.72 -0.20 -0.24
CA ASP A 70 17.73 -0.33 0.80
C ASP A 70 18.30 -1.74 0.87
N GLY A 71 17.41 -2.72 0.76
CA GLY A 71 17.79 -4.12 0.79
C GLY A 71 18.71 -4.49 -0.36
N ILE A 72 18.42 -4.02 -1.55
CA ILE A 72 19.25 -4.28 -2.71
C ILE A 72 20.65 -3.71 -2.49
N THR A 73 20.72 -2.51 -1.95
CA THR A 73 22.01 -1.89 -1.65
C THR A 73 22.80 -2.70 -0.63
N SER A 74 22.12 -3.14 0.42
CA SER A 74 22.74 -3.90 1.49
C SER A 74 23.23 -5.28 1.06
N PHE A 75 22.49 -5.93 0.18
CA PHE A 75 22.78 -7.30 -0.20
C PHE A 75 23.46 -7.44 -1.55
N LYS A 76 23.94 -6.36 -2.05
CA LYS A 76 24.63 -6.34 -3.32
C LYS A 76 25.83 -7.30 -3.36
N ALA A 77 26.43 -7.49 -2.22
CA ALA A 77 27.57 -8.40 -2.10
C ALA A 77 27.12 -9.84 -1.98
N GLY A 78 25.80 -10.07 -2.09
CA GLY A 78 25.69 -11.18 -1.76
C GLY A 78 24.88 -12.32 -1.96
N ASP A 79 23.74 -12.17 -1.87
CA ASP A 79 22.90 -13.36 -1.81
C ASP A 79 21.81 -13.25 -2.85
N VAL A 80 22.03 -13.95 -3.95
CA VAL A 80 21.10 -13.94 -5.08
C VAL A 80 19.73 -14.47 -4.65
N SER A 81 19.73 -15.50 -3.81
CA SER A 81 18.48 -16.06 -3.30
C SER A 81 17.67 -15.02 -2.55
N TYR A 82 18.34 -14.24 -1.73
CA TYR A 82 17.67 -13.20 -0.97
C TYR A 82 17.07 -12.13 -1.89
N SER A 83 17.79 -11.77 -2.93
CA SER A 83 17.28 -10.80 -3.90
C SER A 83 16.02 -11.28 -4.58
N LEU A 84 15.97 -12.57 -4.92
CA LEU A 84 14.79 -13.16 -5.53
C LEU A 84 13.60 -13.12 -4.59
N ASP A 85 13.83 -13.44 -3.32
CA ASP A 85 12.77 -13.41 -2.31
C ASP A 85 12.22 -12.00 -2.14
N THR A 86 13.11 -11.00 -2.13
CA THR A 86 12.71 -9.61 -2.01
C THR A 86 11.86 -9.19 -3.22
N SER A 87 12.26 -9.59 -4.42
CA SER A 87 11.50 -9.31 -5.63
C SER A 87 10.11 -9.92 -5.59
N SER A 88 10.02 -11.17 -5.13
CA SER A 88 8.73 -11.85 -4.99
C SER A 88 7.84 -11.14 -3.99
N ALA A 89 8.40 -10.68 -2.88
CA ALA A 89 7.64 -9.95 -1.87
C ALA A 89 7.09 -8.64 -2.43
N LEU A 90 7.88 -7.94 -3.23
CA LEU A 90 7.44 -6.70 -3.84
C LEU A 90 6.33 -6.95 -4.85
N GLU A 91 6.46 -8.01 -5.66
CA GLU A 91 5.42 -8.37 -6.62
C GLU A 91 4.13 -8.75 -5.92
N ASN A 92 4.22 -9.43 -4.78
CA ASN A 92 3.05 -9.76 -3.98
C ASN A 92 2.37 -8.50 -3.45
N ALA A 93 3.16 -7.54 -2.97
CA ALA A 93 2.62 -6.28 -2.46
C ALA A 93 1.89 -5.54 -3.58
N ARG A 94 2.46 -5.55 -4.78
CA ARG A 94 1.85 -4.91 -5.94
C ARG A 94 0.54 -5.61 -6.32
N ALA A 95 0.53 -6.94 -6.28
CA ALA A 95 -0.67 -7.70 -6.58
C ALA A 95 -1.78 -7.41 -5.58
N ILE A 96 -1.43 -7.31 -4.30
CA ILE A 96 -2.40 -6.97 -3.26
C ILE A 96 -2.99 -5.59 -3.51
N TYR A 97 -2.16 -4.62 -3.86
CA TYR A 97 -2.62 -3.27 -4.17
C TYR A 97 -3.55 -3.28 -5.39
N ASN A 98 -3.17 -3.98 -6.46
CA ASN A 98 -4.00 -4.05 -7.66
C ASN A 98 -5.34 -4.72 -7.38
N PHE A 99 -5.34 -5.78 -6.58
CA PHE A 99 -6.57 -6.45 -6.20
C PHE A 99 -7.47 -5.50 -5.41
N ALA A 100 -6.89 -4.75 -4.47
CA ALA A 100 -7.65 -3.78 -3.68
C ALA A 100 -8.26 -2.69 -4.57
N LEU A 101 -7.53 -2.24 -5.59
CA LEU A 101 -8.06 -1.27 -6.56
C LEU A 101 -9.28 -1.83 -7.28
N GLU A 102 -9.22 -3.09 -7.71
CA GLU A 102 -10.34 -3.72 -8.37
C GLU A 102 -11.55 -3.80 -7.45
N GLN A 103 -11.33 -4.10 -6.18
CA GLN A 103 -12.41 -4.17 -5.20
C GLN A 103 -13.08 -2.81 -5.00
N CYS A 104 -12.34 -1.73 -5.17
CA CYS A 104 -12.85 -0.39 -4.99
C CYS A 104 -13.23 0.31 -6.29
N ALA A 105 -13.23 -0.42 -7.41
CA ALA A 105 -13.40 0.18 -8.74
C ALA A 105 -14.65 1.05 -8.85
N SER A 106 -15.77 0.63 -8.26
CA SER A 106 -17.00 1.38 -8.33
C SER A 106 -16.96 2.69 -7.54
N LEU A 107 -16.02 2.82 -6.59
CA LEU A 107 -15.90 3.98 -5.74
C LEU A 107 -14.87 4.98 -6.23
N ILE A 108 -14.08 4.61 -7.23
CA ILE A 108 -12.98 5.43 -7.73
C ILE A 108 -13.36 6.09 -9.05
N LYS A 109 -12.84 7.29 -9.27
CA LYS A 109 -13.14 8.07 -10.47
C LYS A 109 -12.78 7.31 -11.73
N ASN A 110 -13.67 7.36 -12.71
CA ASN A 110 -13.51 6.61 -13.95
C ASN A 110 -12.25 6.99 -14.73
N ASN A 111 -11.87 8.26 -14.71
CA ASN A 111 -10.73 8.70 -15.49
C ASN A 111 -9.42 8.09 -15.00
N TYR A 112 -9.36 7.68 -13.74
CA TYR A 112 -8.18 7.00 -13.23
C TYR A 112 -7.98 5.65 -13.94
N PHE A 113 -9.07 4.88 -14.07
CA PHE A 113 -9.00 3.57 -14.73
C PHE A 113 -8.80 3.68 -16.23
N ALA A 114 -9.38 4.70 -16.85
CA ALA A 114 -9.17 4.94 -18.27
C ALA A 114 -7.69 5.22 -18.54
N PHE A 115 -7.05 5.93 -17.63
CA PHE A 115 -5.65 6.24 -17.73
C PHE A 115 -4.80 4.97 -17.57
N GLU A 116 -5.16 4.15 -16.61
CA GLU A 116 -4.45 2.90 -16.35
C GLU A 116 -4.59 1.89 -17.49
N ALA A 117 -5.70 1.94 -18.19
CA ALA A 117 -5.96 1.01 -19.27
C ALA A 117 -5.08 1.27 -20.49
N VAL A 118 -4.47 2.42 -20.57
CA VAL A 118 -3.56 2.76 -21.66
C VAL A 118 -2.16 2.22 -21.38
#